data_c7f2a2981a036aa57ae0b842a39253ae
#
_entry.id   c7f2a2981a036aa57ae0b842a39253ae
#
_cell.length_a   1.000
_cell.length_b   1.000
_cell.length_c   1.000
_cell.angle_alpha   90.00
_cell.angle_beta   90.00
_cell.angle_gamma   90.00
#
_symmetry.space_group_name_H-M   'P 1'
#
loop_
_entity.id
_entity.type
_entity.pdbx_description
1 polymer ?
#
loop_
_entity_poly.entity_id
_entity_poly.type
_entity_poly.pdbx_seq_one_letter_code
_entity_poly.pdbx_strand_id
1 'polypeptide(L)'
;MRKTNLFPLLVVVSLAIPAGAAERAMMQPLVPVDKLAEARALTSPLPSSPEIVEQGKALYNGKGACFNCHGKDGVGKGPLATQLDPSPRNFQHPGFWRHRNEGEIFWVIKNGSVDTSMVGFGGQLTDEEIWSILQYERSFAGEHGPGMVGHGEGMGGLEQGRPRDGMGACEGEACGR
;
A
#
# COMPACT_ATOMS: atom_id res chain seq x y z
N MET A 1 2.53 -72.52 3.63
CA MET A 1 2.64 -71.35 4.53
C MET A 1 2.89 -70.10 3.72
N ARG A 2 1.85 -69.29 3.40
CA ARG A 2 1.95 -68.04 2.68
C ARG A 2 2.16 -66.89 3.70
N LYS A 3 3.31 -66.25 3.64
CA LYS A 3 3.60 -65.05 4.44
C LYS A 3 2.94 -63.84 3.75
N THR A 4 1.89 -63.31 4.32
CA THR A 4 1.27 -62.04 3.92
C THR A 4 2.09 -60.88 4.50
N ASN A 5 2.85 -60.20 3.64
CA ASN A 5 3.51 -58.96 4.01
C ASN A 5 2.48 -57.84 4.03
N LEU A 6 2.07 -57.39 5.24
CA LEU A 6 1.28 -56.17 5.42
C LEU A 6 2.23 -55.00 5.37
N PHE A 7 2.24 -54.28 4.26
CA PHE A 7 2.89 -52.93 4.19
C PHE A 7 1.96 -51.92 4.84
N PRO A 8 2.40 -51.15 5.83
CA PRO A 8 1.57 -50.10 6.40
C PRO A 8 1.47 -48.95 5.36
N LEU A 9 0.24 -48.63 4.96
CA LEU A 9 -0.06 -47.50 4.10
C LEU A 9 0.15 -46.21 4.91
N LEU A 10 1.26 -45.54 4.69
CA LEU A 10 1.52 -44.19 5.26
C LEU A 10 0.62 -43.19 4.54
N VAL A 11 -0.47 -42.81 5.21
CA VAL A 11 -1.33 -41.72 4.76
C VAL A 11 -0.63 -40.40 5.09
N VAL A 12 -0.02 -39.80 4.09
CA VAL A 12 0.52 -38.42 4.20
C VAL A 12 -0.66 -37.46 4.09
N VAL A 13 -1.12 -36.96 5.22
CA VAL A 13 -2.10 -35.87 5.27
C VAL A 13 -1.37 -34.57 4.94
N SER A 14 -1.44 -34.14 3.69
CA SER A 14 -0.98 -32.82 3.27
C SER A 14 -1.94 -31.76 3.81
N LEU A 15 -1.55 -31.06 4.86
CA LEU A 15 -2.24 -29.86 5.34
C LEU A 15 -2.02 -28.71 4.33
N ALA A 16 -2.93 -28.56 3.40
CA ALA A 16 -2.95 -27.43 2.50
C ALA A 16 -3.31 -26.16 3.29
N ILE A 17 -2.37 -25.24 3.46
CA ILE A 17 -2.63 -23.91 4.01
C ILE A 17 -3.53 -23.19 3.00
N PRO A 18 -4.72 -22.68 3.40
CA PRO A 18 -5.57 -21.93 2.48
C PRO A 18 -4.83 -20.69 1.96
N ALA A 19 -4.83 -20.47 0.64
CA ALA A 19 -4.11 -19.38 -0.02
C ALA A 19 -4.37 -17.99 0.61
N GLY A 20 -5.59 -17.73 1.09
CA GLY A 20 -5.92 -16.49 1.78
C GLY A 20 -5.27 -16.29 3.16
N ALA A 21 -4.82 -17.36 3.82
CA ALA A 21 -4.08 -17.23 5.08
C ALA A 21 -2.62 -16.85 4.84
N ALA A 22 -2.00 -17.39 3.79
CA ALA A 22 -0.65 -17.03 3.38
C ALA A 22 -0.57 -15.57 2.92
N GLU A 23 -1.56 -15.11 2.14
CA GLU A 23 -1.66 -13.73 1.69
C GLU A 23 -1.83 -12.75 2.86
N ARG A 24 -2.69 -13.07 3.84
CA ARG A 24 -2.85 -12.27 5.05
C ARG A 24 -1.56 -12.20 5.87
N ALA A 25 -0.83 -13.30 6.02
CA ALA A 25 0.44 -13.32 6.74
C ALA A 25 1.47 -12.41 6.06
N MET A 26 1.52 -12.38 4.73
CA MET A 26 2.40 -11.49 3.97
C MET A 26 2.00 -10.01 4.05
N MET A 27 0.76 -9.71 4.41
CA MET A 27 0.23 -8.34 4.50
C MET A 27 0.42 -7.70 5.88
N GLN A 28 0.73 -8.47 6.92
CA GLN A 28 0.89 -7.95 8.28
C GLN A 28 2.24 -7.23 8.45
N PRO A 29 2.30 -6.08 9.15
CA PRO A 29 3.57 -5.53 9.59
C PRO A 29 4.22 -6.51 10.57
N LEU A 30 5.53 -6.69 10.47
CA LEU A 30 6.26 -7.56 11.39
C LEU A 30 6.67 -6.75 12.63
N VAL A 31 5.69 -6.44 13.47
CA VAL A 31 5.86 -5.88 14.81
C VAL A 31 5.85 -7.03 15.81
N PRO A 32 6.81 -7.12 16.75
CA PRO A 32 6.78 -8.12 17.80
C PRO A 32 5.45 -8.08 18.58
N VAL A 33 4.93 -9.25 18.97
CA VAL A 33 3.61 -9.37 19.60
C VAL A 33 3.52 -8.56 20.89
N ASP A 34 4.59 -8.50 21.69
CA ASP A 34 4.70 -7.71 22.91
C ASP A 34 4.72 -6.19 22.67
N LYS A 35 5.02 -5.75 21.43
CA LYS A 35 5.06 -4.35 21.01
C LYS A 35 3.81 -3.91 20.22
N LEU A 36 2.96 -4.85 19.87
CA LEU A 36 1.83 -4.59 18.96
C LEU A 36 0.83 -3.59 19.55
N ALA A 37 0.52 -3.68 20.84
CA ALA A 37 -0.40 -2.74 21.49
C ALA A 37 0.19 -1.32 21.56
N GLU A 38 1.48 -1.21 21.88
CA GLU A 38 2.22 0.06 21.89
C GLU A 38 2.24 0.68 20.48
N ALA A 39 2.61 -0.10 19.47
CA ALA A 39 2.66 0.35 18.09
C ALA A 39 1.29 0.85 17.59
N ARG A 40 0.21 0.14 17.90
CA ARG A 40 -1.16 0.52 17.49
C ARG A 40 -1.68 1.78 18.16
N ALA A 41 -1.14 2.14 19.31
CA ALA A 41 -1.50 3.36 20.02
C ALA A 41 -0.81 4.62 19.46
N LEU A 42 0.21 4.46 18.60
CA LEU A 42 0.89 5.59 17.99
C LEU A 42 0.01 6.25 16.92
N THR A 43 -0.06 7.57 16.98
CA THR A 43 -0.80 8.40 16.02
C THR A 43 0.10 9.52 15.52
N SER A 44 -0.08 9.92 14.27
CA SER A 44 0.67 11.04 13.72
C SER A 44 0.33 12.35 14.44
N PRO A 45 1.33 13.11 14.93
CA PRO A 45 1.12 14.46 15.43
C PRO A 45 1.04 15.50 14.31
N LEU A 46 1.34 15.10 13.06
CA LEU A 46 1.42 16.01 11.92
C LEU A 46 0.06 16.15 11.24
N PRO A 47 -0.28 17.36 10.74
CA PRO A 47 -1.46 17.53 9.91
C PRO A 47 -1.29 16.77 8.58
N SER A 48 -2.42 16.34 8.01
CA SER A 48 -2.41 15.84 6.62
C SER A 48 -2.40 17.02 5.67
N SER A 49 -1.25 17.30 5.04
CA SER A 49 -1.12 18.42 4.11
C SER A 49 -0.15 18.09 2.96
N PRO A 50 -0.30 18.76 1.81
CA PRO A 50 0.61 18.59 0.68
C PRO A 50 2.08 18.88 1.03
N GLU A 51 2.33 19.84 1.92
CA GLU A 51 3.68 20.21 2.35
C GLU A 51 4.36 19.07 3.11
N ILE A 52 3.62 18.40 4.00
CA ILE A 52 4.14 17.23 4.74
C ILE A 52 4.39 16.06 3.80
N VAL A 53 3.52 15.85 2.82
CA VAL A 53 3.72 14.81 1.79
C VAL A 53 4.97 15.10 0.96
N GLU A 54 5.22 16.34 0.55
CA GLU A 54 6.43 16.71 -0.22
C GLU A 54 7.70 16.60 0.63
N GLN A 55 7.63 16.96 1.92
CA GLN A 55 8.71 16.71 2.87
C GLN A 55 9.01 15.21 2.99
N GLY A 56 7.99 14.40 3.14
CA GLY A 56 8.11 12.93 3.18
C GLY A 56 8.73 12.36 1.92
N LYS A 57 8.37 12.89 0.76
CA LYS A 57 8.95 12.53 -0.54
C LYS A 57 10.45 12.85 -0.62
N ALA A 58 10.85 14.03 -0.14
CA ALA A 58 12.26 14.40 -0.09
C ALA A 58 13.06 13.48 0.82
N LEU A 59 12.51 13.12 1.98
CA LEU A 59 13.13 12.18 2.94
C LEU A 59 13.19 10.75 2.39
N TYR A 60 12.12 10.26 1.78
CA TYR A 60 12.02 8.93 1.17
C TYR A 60 13.08 8.72 0.07
N ASN A 61 13.32 9.76 -0.76
CA ASN A 61 14.29 9.72 -1.83
C ASN A 61 15.69 10.18 -1.41
N GLY A 62 15.83 10.81 -0.26
CA GLY A 62 17.08 11.36 0.27
C GLY A 62 17.57 10.60 1.49
N LYS A 63 17.44 11.24 2.65
CA LYS A 63 18.00 10.77 3.94
C LYS A 63 17.56 9.36 4.33
N GLY A 64 16.30 8.99 4.07
CA GLY A 64 15.78 7.63 4.33
C GLY A 64 16.18 6.61 3.28
N ALA A 65 16.48 7.04 2.04
CA ALA A 65 16.84 6.19 0.92
C ALA A 65 15.90 4.97 0.68
N CYS A 66 14.63 5.10 1.06
CA CYS A 66 13.62 4.04 1.03
C CYS A 66 13.40 3.49 -0.39
N PHE A 67 13.58 4.36 -1.40
CA PHE A 67 13.44 4.01 -2.82
C PHE A 67 14.39 2.89 -3.26
N ASN A 68 15.52 2.67 -2.57
CA ASN A 68 16.47 1.62 -2.92
C ASN A 68 15.84 0.23 -2.85
N CYS A 69 14.94 0.01 -1.88
CA CYS A 69 14.23 -1.25 -1.71
C CYS A 69 12.79 -1.15 -2.26
N HIS A 70 12.06 -0.08 -1.91
CA HIS A 70 10.64 0.05 -2.22
C HIS A 70 10.35 0.61 -3.61
N GLY A 71 11.36 1.16 -4.32
CA GLY A 71 11.18 1.84 -5.61
C GLY A 71 10.71 3.28 -5.44
N LYS A 72 10.92 4.11 -6.47
CA LYS A 72 10.47 5.52 -6.46
C LYS A 72 8.96 5.67 -6.49
N ASP A 73 8.29 4.66 -6.98
CA ASP A 73 6.84 4.53 -7.09
C ASP A 73 6.20 3.68 -5.98
N GLY A 74 7.00 3.17 -5.03
CA GLY A 74 6.53 2.41 -3.89
C GLY A 74 6.02 1.00 -4.20
N VAL A 75 6.29 0.43 -5.39
CA VAL A 75 5.82 -0.92 -5.79
C VAL A 75 6.65 -2.06 -5.23
N GLY A 76 7.69 -1.78 -4.45
CA GLY A 76 8.57 -2.81 -3.88
C GLY A 76 9.60 -3.35 -4.86
N LYS A 77 9.91 -2.61 -5.94
CA LYS A 77 10.84 -3.00 -7.01
C LYS A 77 12.01 -2.02 -7.13
N GLY A 78 12.56 -1.61 -6.00
CA GLY A 78 13.76 -0.78 -5.98
C GLY A 78 15.02 -1.54 -6.46
N PRO A 79 16.13 -0.81 -6.69
CA PRO A 79 17.37 -1.42 -7.18
C PRO A 79 17.90 -2.61 -6.36
N LEU A 80 17.62 -2.62 -5.06
CA LEU A 80 18.06 -3.69 -4.15
C LEU A 80 17.00 -4.79 -3.96
N ALA A 81 15.78 -4.62 -4.45
CA ALA A 81 14.65 -5.50 -4.15
C ALA A 81 14.85 -6.95 -4.55
N THR A 82 15.57 -7.21 -5.66
CA THR A 82 15.82 -8.57 -6.18
C THR A 82 16.69 -9.42 -5.28
N GLN A 83 17.40 -8.82 -4.34
CA GLN A 83 18.31 -9.50 -3.40
C GLN A 83 17.64 -9.74 -2.03
N LEU A 84 16.38 -9.33 -1.87
CA LEU A 84 15.69 -9.34 -0.59
C LEU A 84 14.61 -10.43 -0.54
N ASP A 85 14.62 -11.20 0.54
CA ASP A 85 13.58 -12.17 0.88
C ASP A 85 13.17 -11.97 2.35
N PRO A 86 11.89 -11.72 2.63
CA PRO A 86 10.81 -11.45 1.68
C PRO A 86 11.02 -10.16 0.89
N SER A 87 10.41 -10.09 -0.31
CA SER A 87 10.43 -8.89 -1.15
C SER A 87 9.85 -7.67 -0.42
N PRO A 88 10.36 -6.45 -0.69
CA PRO A 88 9.80 -5.22 -0.11
C PRO A 88 8.32 -5.04 -0.44
N ARG A 89 7.60 -4.41 0.48
CA ARG A 89 6.15 -4.19 0.36
C ARG A 89 5.82 -3.26 -0.81
N ASN A 90 4.71 -3.57 -1.47
CA ASN A 90 4.09 -2.73 -2.48
C ASN A 90 3.06 -1.81 -1.80
N PHE A 91 3.34 -0.51 -1.72
CA PHE A 91 2.46 0.49 -1.10
C PHE A 91 1.26 0.87 -1.97
N GLN A 92 1.29 0.55 -3.27
CA GLN A 92 0.14 0.74 -4.16
C GLN A 92 -0.90 -0.37 -4.01
N HIS A 93 -0.55 -1.49 -3.35
CA HIS A 93 -1.48 -2.60 -3.19
C HIS A 93 -2.62 -2.23 -2.22
N PRO A 94 -3.90 -2.30 -2.64
CA PRO A 94 -5.03 -1.85 -1.81
C PRO A 94 -5.13 -2.53 -0.45
N GLY A 95 -4.70 -3.79 -0.35
CA GLY A 95 -4.68 -4.56 0.89
C GLY A 95 -3.64 -4.06 1.88
N PHE A 96 -2.58 -3.38 1.44
CA PHE A 96 -1.55 -2.88 2.34
C PHE A 96 -2.14 -1.94 3.39
N TRP A 97 -2.87 -0.91 2.97
CA TRP A 97 -3.43 0.13 3.84
C TRP A 97 -4.70 -0.30 4.58
N ARG A 98 -5.48 -1.25 4.03
CA ARG A 98 -6.69 -1.75 4.68
C ARG A 98 -6.44 -2.61 5.90
N HIS A 99 -5.30 -3.30 5.94
CA HIS A 99 -5.01 -4.29 6.97
C HIS A 99 -3.94 -3.85 7.97
N ARG A 100 -3.49 -2.58 7.88
CA ARG A 100 -2.45 -2.05 8.76
C ARG A 100 -2.90 -0.78 9.45
N ASN A 101 -2.53 -0.70 10.73
CA ASN A 101 -2.60 0.53 11.49
C ASN A 101 -1.36 1.40 11.18
N GLU A 102 -1.54 2.72 11.12
CA GLU A 102 -0.44 3.65 10.82
C GLU A 102 0.69 3.59 11.85
N GLY A 103 0.33 3.43 13.12
CA GLY A 103 1.31 3.28 14.18
C GLY A 103 2.16 2.01 14.04
N GLU A 104 1.58 0.91 13.52
CA GLU A 104 2.36 -0.31 13.20
C GLU A 104 3.37 -0.04 12.08
N ILE A 105 2.98 0.73 11.06
CA ILE A 105 3.88 1.09 9.95
C ILE A 105 4.98 2.02 10.46
N PHE A 106 4.62 3.04 11.24
CA PHE A 106 5.57 3.93 11.91
C PHE A 106 6.58 3.14 12.74
N TRP A 107 6.09 2.20 13.57
CA TRP A 107 6.93 1.35 14.41
C TRP A 107 7.94 0.56 13.58
N VAL A 108 7.50 -0.03 12.46
CA VAL A 108 8.37 -0.78 11.54
C VAL A 108 9.41 0.12 10.90
N ILE A 109 9.07 1.31 10.45
CA ILE A 109 10.06 2.25 9.89
C ILE A 109 11.09 2.63 10.96
N LYS A 110 10.64 2.91 12.18
CA LYS A 110 11.51 3.32 13.29
C LYS A 110 12.45 2.21 13.77
N ASN A 111 11.93 0.99 13.91
CA ASN A 111 12.62 -0.11 14.61
C ASN A 111 13.09 -1.23 13.68
N GLY A 112 12.66 -1.24 12.42
CA GLY A 112 12.88 -2.33 11.48
C GLY A 112 11.73 -3.33 11.48
N SER A 113 11.76 -4.25 10.52
CA SER A 113 10.77 -5.31 10.36
C SER A 113 11.42 -6.64 10.73
N VAL A 114 10.88 -7.30 11.75
CA VAL A 114 11.40 -8.58 12.27
C VAL A 114 11.46 -9.62 11.14
N ASP A 115 12.52 -10.42 11.14
CA ASP A 115 12.77 -11.49 10.16
C ASP A 115 12.80 -11.03 8.69
N THR A 116 13.16 -9.74 8.47
CA THR A 116 13.36 -9.18 7.13
C THR A 116 14.65 -8.37 7.04
N SER A 117 15.02 -7.98 5.83
CA SER A 117 16.17 -7.09 5.60
C SER A 117 15.84 -5.60 5.85
N MET A 118 14.62 -5.25 6.25
CA MET A 118 14.27 -3.87 6.54
C MET A 118 14.81 -3.45 7.90
N VAL A 119 15.83 -2.62 7.89
CA VAL A 119 16.44 -2.04 9.10
C VAL A 119 15.60 -0.93 9.70
N GLY A 120 15.82 -0.62 10.98
CA GLY A 120 15.18 0.53 11.63
C GLY A 120 15.92 1.84 11.35
N PHE A 121 15.14 2.91 11.19
CA PHE A 121 15.63 4.25 10.87
C PHE A 121 15.58 5.23 12.05
N GLY A 122 15.13 4.80 13.24
CA GLY A 122 15.00 5.68 14.41
C GLY A 122 16.31 6.28 14.94
N GLY A 123 17.47 5.72 14.56
CA GLY A 123 18.78 6.30 14.84
C GLY A 123 19.23 7.38 13.83
N GLN A 124 18.52 7.49 12.69
CA GLN A 124 18.86 8.37 11.56
C GLN A 124 17.78 9.41 11.29
N LEU A 125 16.51 9.06 11.49
CA LEU A 125 15.34 9.90 11.27
C LEU A 125 14.68 10.26 12.60
N THR A 126 14.15 11.49 12.70
CA THR A 126 13.27 11.87 13.81
C THR A 126 11.88 11.26 13.65
N ASP A 127 11.08 11.28 14.71
CA ASP A 127 9.71 10.76 14.66
C ASP A 127 8.84 11.54 13.67
N GLU A 128 9.00 12.87 13.58
CA GLU A 128 8.31 13.72 12.62
C GLU A 128 8.73 13.39 11.16
N GLU A 129 10.01 13.14 10.94
CA GLU A 129 10.51 12.74 9.62
C GLU A 129 9.92 11.39 9.20
N ILE A 130 9.80 10.43 10.12
CA ILE A 130 9.17 9.13 9.86
C ILE A 130 7.68 9.29 9.54
N TRP A 131 6.95 10.11 10.30
CA TRP A 131 5.54 10.41 10.02
C TRP A 131 5.34 11.09 8.66
N SER A 132 6.25 11.99 8.29
CA SER A 132 6.22 12.63 6.96
C SER A 132 6.43 11.62 5.84
N ILE A 133 7.41 10.70 5.99
CA ILE A 133 7.64 9.59 5.05
C ILE A 133 6.37 8.74 4.92
N LEU A 134 5.73 8.38 6.03
CA LEU A 134 4.53 7.55 6.02
C LEU A 134 3.38 8.23 5.26
N GLN A 135 3.20 9.55 5.42
CA GLN A 135 2.19 10.29 4.63
C GLN A 135 2.50 10.26 3.12
N TYR A 136 3.78 10.37 2.75
CA TYR A 136 4.18 10.21 1.36
C TYR A 136 3.94 8.78 0.85
N GLU A 137 4.30 7.75 1.61
CA GLU A 137 4.02 6.35 1.26
C GLU A 137 2.53 6.11 1.06
N ARG A 138 1.68 6.75 1.87
CA ARG A 138 0.23 6.68 1.74
C ARG A 138 -0.27 7.29 0.43
N SER A 139 0.42 8.29 -0.11
CA SER A 139 0.06 8.91 -1.40
C SER A 139 0.17 7.94 -2.58
N PHE A 140 0.96 6.87 -2.47
CA PHE A 140 1.03 5.83 -3.49
C PHE A 140 -0.25 5.00 -3.61
N ALA A 141 -1.11 4.98 -2.59
CA ALA A 141 -2.38 4.26 -2.64
C ALA A 141 -3.43 4.89 -3.56
N GLY A 142 -3.19 6.12 -4.05
CA GLY A 142 -4.14 6.87 -4.87
C GLY A 142 -5.47 7.10 -4.15
N GLU A 143 -6.57 7.30 -4.91
CA GLU A 143 -7.92 7.50 -4.38
C GLU A 143 -8.48 6.29 -3.59
N HIS A 144 -7.80 5.16 -3.59
CA HIS A 144 -8.21 3.95 -2.88
C HIS A 144 -7.69 3.86 -1.44
N GLY A 145 -6.90 4.85 -0.98
CA GLY A 145 -6.46 4.94 0.41
C GLY A 145 -7.58 5.42 1.32
N PRO A 146 -7.86 4.76 2.48
CA PRO A 146 -8.86 5.26 3.42
C PRO A 146 -8.41 6.64 3.95
N GLY A 147 -9.12 7.71 3.58
CA GLY A 147 -8.99 9.02 4.20
C GLY A 147 -8.47 10.20 3.38
N MET A 148 -8.26 10.07 2.07
CA MET A 148 -8.12 11.26 1.22
C MET A 148 -9.50 11.82 0.93
N VAL A 149 -9.93 12.81 1.72
CA VAL A 149 -11.05 13.68 1.36
C VAL A 149 -10.57 14.49 0.16
N GLY A 150 -11.07 14.14 -1.03
CA GLY A 150 -10.69 14.80 -2.26
C GLY A 150 -10.97 16.29 -2.20
N HIS A 151 -9.93 17.11 -2.13
CA HIS A 151 -10.00 18.44 -2.68
C HIS A 151 -9.79 18.31 -4.19
N GLY A 152 -10.91 18.08 -4.88
CA GLY A 152 -11.00 18.18 -6.32
C GLY A 152 -10.83 19.65 -6.72
N GLU A 153 -9.58 20.09 -6.90
CA GLU A 153 -9.31 21.23 -7.75
C GLU A 153 -9.34 20.73 -9.19
N GLY A 154 -10.47 21.04 -9.82
CA GLY A 154 -10.74 20.77 -11.21
C GLY A 154 -9.64 21.37 -12.10
N MET A 155 -8.82 20.53 -12.67
CA MET A 155 -8.12 20.89 -13.90
C MET A 155 -9.17 20.94 -14.99
N GLY A 156 -9.53 22.20 -15.36
CA GLY A 156 -10.36 22.51 -16.50
C GLY A 156 -9.82 21.84 -17.75
N GLY A 157 -10.40 20.73 -18.14
CA GLY A 157 -10.25 20.14 -19.44
C GLY A 157 -10.77 21.13 -20.47
N LEU A 158 -9.90 21.61 -21.34
CA LEU A 158 -10.24 22.31 -22.55
C LEU A 158 -11.15 21.41 -23.38
N GLU A 159 -12.44 21.67 -23.25
CA GLU A 159 -13.48 21.10 -24.10
C GLU A 159 -13.36 21.72 -25.47
N GLN A 160 -12.62 21.05 -26.35
CA GLN A 160 -12.64 21.38 -27.77
C GLN A 160 -14.00 21.02 -28.33
N GLY A 161 -14.76 22.08 -28.64
CA GLY A 161 -16.08 22.00 -29.22
C GLY A 161 -16.09 21.15 -30.51
N ARG A 162 -16.92 20.11 -30.49
CA ARG A 162 -17.42 19.51 -31.74
C ARG A 162 -18.63 20.31 -32.18
N PRO A 163 -18.71 20.76 -33.44
CA PRO A 163 -19.93 21.34 -34.00
C PRO A 163 -21.01 20.26 -34.04
N ARG A 164 -22.16 20.52 -33.45
CA ARG A 164 -23.38 19.77 -33.71
C ARG A 164 -23.97 20.31 -35.02
N ASP A 165 -23.63 19.63 -36.09
CA ASP A 165 -24.31 19.82 -37.36
C ASP A 165 -25.68 19.15 -37.30
N GLY A 166 -26.69 19.97 -37.53
CA GLY A 166 -27.88 19.68 -38.27
C GLY A 166 -28.84 18.64 -37.72
N MET A 167 -29.91 19.11 -37.07
CA MET A 167 -31.23 18.50 -37.29
C MET A 167 -32.26 19.57 -37.35
N GLY A 168 -32.79 19.67 -38.53
CA GLY A 168 -33.89 20.18 -39.19
C GLY A 168 -35.04 20.67 -38.33
N ALA A 169 -35.42 21.89 -38.62
CA ALA A 169 -36.71 22.47 -38.31
C ALA A 169 -37.80 21.65 -38.98
N CYS A 170 -38.73 21.17 -38.21
CA CYS A 170 -40.04 20.82 -38.72
C CYS A 170 -40.95 22.07 -38.62
N GLU A 171 -41.00 22.83 -39.69
CA GLU A 171 -42.14 23.72 -39.97
C GLU A 171 -43.20 22.88 -40.69
N GLY A 172 -44.43 23.06 -40.33
CA GLY A 172 -45.54 22.57 -41.13
C GLY A 172 -46.73 22.09 -40.33
N GLU A 173 -47.70 22.96 -40.24
CA GLU A 173 -49.11 22.80 -39.97
C GLU A 173 -49.73 21.40 -40.21
N ALA A 174 -50.74 21.14 -39.42
CA ALA A 174 -51.83 20.17 -39.62
C ALA A 174 -51.73 18.84 -38.86
N CYS A 175 -52.35 18.83 -37.69
CA CYS A 175 -53.21 17.73 -37.28
C CYS A 175 -54.30 18.26 -36.34
N GLY A 176 -55.37 18.79 -36.97
CA GLY A 176 -56.66 18.87 -36.36
C GLY A 176 -57.45 17.59 -36.63
N ARG A 177 -57.98 17.04 -35.62
CA ARG A 177 -59.28 16.45 -35.33
C ARG A 177 -59.16 15.34 -34.33
#